data_3c01d1b9e012f198e6e73d947531c2a7
#
_entry.id   3c01d1b9e012f198e6e73d947531c2a7
#
_cell.length_a   1.000
_cell.length_b   1.000
_cell.length_c   1.000
_cell.angle_alpha   90.00
_cell.angle_beta   90.00
_cell.angle_gamma   90.00
#
_symmetry.space_group_name_H-M   'P 1'
#
loop_
_entity.id
_entity.type
_entity.pdbx_description
1 polymer ?
#
loop_
_entity_poly.entity_id
_entity_poly.type
_entity_poly.pdbx_seq_one_letter_code
_entity_poly.pdbx_strand_id
1 'polypeptide(L)'
;MGARAEPPVSAIGTDPAAFTEFYRAHVDEVTRFVARRVADPQLAADLTADVFLAVIEAAAHYRGSFGGPRTWLYGIARNVIAGEFRRSARERRAEHLIAGRRLLDADDVGRLVEKIDATRQVRELHEDLQALPEGERAVLELVAVDGLAVAEAAAALSIRPVTARVRLHRARRALRSTSFQLAIETEVMS
;
A
#
# COMPACT_ATOMS: atom_id res chain seq x y z
N MET A 1 4.09 -33.65 10.30
CA MET A 1 3.90 -33.13 8.93
C MET A 1 4.92 -32.03 8.77
N GLY A 2 6.08 -32.33 8.15
CA GLY A 2 7.24 -31.45 8.08
C GLY A 2 6.91 -30.18 7.31
N ALA A 3 7.26 -29.01 7.88
CA ALA A 3 7.24 -27.76 7.14
C ALA A 3 8.16 -27.91 5.93
N ARG A 4 7.59 -27.89 4.74
CA ARG A 4 8.35 -27.86 3.50
C ARG A 4 9.15 -26.57 3.50
N ALA A 5 10.47 -26.67 3.42
CA ALA A 5 11.31 -25.49 3.38
C ALA A 5 10.93 -24.68 2.12
N GLU A 6 10.60 -23.40 2.29
CA GLU A 6 10.35 -22.53 1.16
C GLU A 6 11.53 -22.57 0.19
N PRO A 7 11.29 -22.66 -1.13
CA PRO A 7 12.35 -22.66 -2.11
C PRO A 7 13.16 -21.36 -2.02
N PRO A 8 14.46 -21.40 -2.31
CA PRO A 8 15.28 -20.20 -2.28
C PRO A 8 14.73 -19.17 -3.29
N VAL A 9 14.51 -17.96 -2.85
CA VAL A 9 13.95 -16.87 -3.67
C VAL A 9 14.68 -16.69 -5.00
N SER A 10 15.99 -16.91 -5.01
CA SER A 10 16.80 -16.84 -6.23
C SER A 10 16.44 -17.87 -7.31
N ALA A 11 15.76 -18.97 -6.95
CA ALA A 11 15.32 -19.97 -7.91
C ALA A 11 14.00 -19.58 -8.62
N ILE A 12 13.23 -18.64 -8.09
CA ILE A 12 11.91 -18.26 -8.60
C ILE A 12 11.96 -17.82 -10.07
N GLY A 13 13.02 -17.14 -10.48
CA GLY A 13 13.19 -16.65 -11.86
C GLY A 13 13.58 -17.71 -12.88
N THR A 14 14.00 -18.92 -12.45
CA THR A 14 14.55 -19.97 -13.33
C THR A 14 13.86 -21.30 -13.17
N ASP A 15 13.17 -21.55 -12.06
CA ASP A 15 12.46 -22.78 -11.77
C ASP A 15 10.95 -22.53 -11.63
N PRO A 16 10.12 -23.00 -12.59
CA PRO A 16 8.67 -22.88 -12.53
C PRO A 16 8.04 -23.53 -11.29
N ALA A 17 8.64 -24.58 -10.73
CA ALA A 17 8.14 -25.24 -9.54
C ALA A 17 8.37 -24.35 -8.30
N ALA A 18 9.55 -23.75 -8.17
CA ALA A 18 9.87 -22.78 -7.13
C ALA A 18 8.95 -21.55 -7.20
N PHE A 19 8.68 -21.02 -8.40
CA PHE A 19 7.72 -19.95 -8.59
C PHE A 19 6.31 -20.37 -8.15
N THR A 20 5.83 -21.53 -8.57
CA THR A 20 4.49 -22.01 -8.24
C THR A 20 4.30 -22.14 -6.73
N GLU A 21 5.29 -22.65 -6.02
CA GLU A 21 5.25 -22.79 -4.56
C GLU A 21 5.23 -21.41 -3.88
N PHE A 22 6.10 -20.50 -4.29
CA PHE A 22 6.14 -19.13 -3.79
C PHE A 22 4.83 -18.37 -4.07
N TYR A 23 4.31 -18.47 -5.29
CA TYR A 23 3.05 -17.86 -5.67
C TYR A 23 1.90 -18.33 -4.76
N ARG A 24 1.73 -19.65 -4.59
CA ARG A 24 0.68 -20.23 -3.75
C ARG A 24 0.80 -19.80 -2.29
N ALA A 25 2.01 -19.64 -1.79
CA ALA A 25 2.24 -19.21 -0.41
C ALA A 25 1.87 -17.75 -0.18
N HIS A 26 1.96 -16.87 -1.20
CA HIS A 26 1.88 -15.44 -1.01
C HIS A 26 0.76 -14.73 -1.78
N VAL A 27 0.06 -15.39 -2.72
CA VAL A 27 -0.93 -14.72 -3.58
C VAL A 27 -2.06 -14.06 -2.80
N ASP A 28 -2.61 -14.72 -1.78
CA ASP A 28 -3.69 -14.17 -0.97
C ASP A 28 -3.25 -12.95 -0.16
N GLU A 29 -2.01 -12.97 0.30
CA GLU A 29 -1.42 -11.87 1.05
C GLU A 29 -1.18 -10.65 0.16
N VAL A 30 -0.61 -10.84 -1.03
CA VAL A 30 -0.39 -9.78 -2.01
C VAL A 30 -1.70 -9.22 -2.52
N THR A 31 -2.68 -10.08 -2.84
CA THR A 31 -4.00 -9.62 -3.28
C THR A 31 -4.66 -8.72 -2.23
N ARG A 32 -4.63 -9.12 -0.96
CA ARG A 32 -5.15 -8.28 0.13
C ARG A 32 -4.37 -6.97 0.29
N PHE A 33 -3.04 -7.02 0.13
CA PHE A 33 -2.21 -5.83 0.18
C PHE A 33 -2.56 -4.82 -0.91
N VAL A 34 -2.75 -5.28 -2.15
CA VAL A 34 -3.12 -4.46 -3.29
C VAL A 34 -4.55 -3.93 -3.14
N ALA A 35 -5.53 -4.81 -2.84
CA ALA A 35 -6.94 -4.45 -2.72
C ALA A 35 -7.24 -3.40 -1.63
N ARG A 36 -6.40 -3.31 -0.59
CA ARG A 36 -6.51 -2.24 0.41
C ARG A 36 -6.07 -0.86 -0.11
N ARG A 37 -5.36 -0.81 -1.23
CA ARG A 37 -4.74 0.42 -1.80
C ARG A 37 -5.34 0.85 -3.12
N VAL A 38 -6.12 -0.02 -3.73
CA VAL A 38 -6.74 0.19 -5.05
C VAL A 38 -8.23 -0.12 -4.94
N ALA A 39 -9.06 0.84 -5.29
CA ALA A 39 -10.52 0.70 -5.16
C ALA A 39 -11.14 -0.14 -6.29
N ASP A 40 -10.52 -0.14 -7.48
CA ASP A 40 -10.99 -0.91 -8.64
C ASP A 40 -10.53 -2.37 -8.52
N PRO A 41 -11.45 -3.35 -8.45
CA PRO A 41 -11.12 -4.76 -8.36
C PRO A 41 -10.33 -5.31 -9.55
N GLN A 42 -10.63 -4.80 -10.77
CA GLN A 42 -9.91 -5.23 -11.97
C GLN A 42 -8.46 -4.75 -11.93
N LEU A 43 -8.25 -3.48 -11.62
CA LEU A 43 -6.90 -2.92 -11.44
C LEU A 43 -6.15 -3.62 -10.29
N ALA A 44 -6.84 -4.00 -9.22
CA ALA A 44 -6.21 -4.75 -8.12
C ALA A 44 -5.73 -6.13 -8.56
N ALA A 45 -6.50 -6.83 -9.42
CA ALA A 45 -6.10 -8.11 -9.99
C ALA A 45 -4.89 -7.96 -10.92
N ASP A 46 -4.91 -6.96 -11.80
CA ASP A 46 -3.82 -6.67 -12.74
C ASP A 46 -2.53 -6.33 -12.00
N LEU A 47 -2.58 -5.45 -11.01
CA LEU A 47 -1.43 -5.11 -10.19
C LEU A 47 -0.91 -6.28 -9.35
N THR A 48 -1.80 -7.18 -8.91
CA THR A 48 -1.36 -8.42 -8.25
C THR A 48 -0.53 -9.29 -9.20
N ALA A 49 -0.95 -9.43 -10.44
CA ALA A 49 -0.17 -10.14 -11.46
C ALA A 49 1.17 -9.44 -11.74
N ASP A 50 1.16 -8.12 -11.90
CA ASP A 50 2.37 -7.32 -12.10
C ASP A 50 3.38 -7.46 -10.96
N VAL A 51 2.91 -7.57 -9.71
CA VAL A 51 3.79 -7.85 -8.56
C VAL A 51 4.52 -9.17 -8.74
N PHE A 52 3.85 -10.24 -9.15
CA PHE A 52 4.50 -11.53 -9.35
C PHE A 52 5.40 -11.56 -10.59
N LEU A 53 5.09 -10.82 -11.63
CA LEU A 53 6.01 -10.61 -12.76
C LEU A 53 7.30 -9.90 -12.29
N ALA A 54 7.16 -8.83 -11.51
CA ALA A 54 8.29 -8.13 -10.93
C ALA A 54 9.10 -8.99 -9.94
N VAL A 55 8.44 -9.92 -9.24
CA VAL A 55 9.11 -10.92 -8.39
C VAL A 55 10.01 -11.83 -9.23
N ILE A 56 9.53 -12.35 -10.36
CA ILE A 56 10.31 -13.20 -11.26
C ILE A 56 11.57 -12.46 -11.73
N GLU A 57 11.41 -11.22 -12.18
CA GLU A 57 12.52 -10.38 -12.66
C GLU A 57 13.54 -10.06 -11.56
N ALA A 58 13.07 -9.76 -10.35
CA ALA A 58 13.91 -9.35 -9.25
C ALA A 58 14.54 -10.51 -8.47
N ALA A 59 14.04 -11.74 -8.64
CA ALA A 59 14.45 -12.92 -7.87
C ALA A 59 15.95 -13.22 -7.94
N ALA A 60 16.55 -13.08 -9.13
CA ALA A 60 17.99 -13.30 -9.34
C ALA A 60 18.87 -12.30 -8.55
N HIS A 61 18.32 -11.15 -8.20
CA HIS A 61 19.03 -10.09 -7.45
C HIS A 61 18.71 -10.10 -5.96
N TYR A 62 17.88 -11.05 -5.49
CA TYR A 62 17.58 -11.19 -4.08
C TYR A 62 18.81 -11.55 -3.27
N ARG A 63 19.19 -10.75 -2.29
CA ARG A 63 20.39 -10.92 -1.46
C ARG A 63 20.07 -11.15 0.03
N GLY A 64 18.95 -11.82 0.32
CA GLY A 64 18.57 -12.07 1.72
C GLY A 64 18.32 -10.75 2.45
N SER A 65 17.28 -9.99 2.06
CA SER A 65 16.94 -8.73 2.71
C SER A 65 16.61 -8.95 4.19
N PHE A 66 16.89 -7.94 5.02
CA PHE A 66 16.45 -7.91 6.39
C PHE A 66 14.92 -8.09 6.45
N GLY A 67 14.44 -9.09 7.20
CA GLY A 67 13.01 -9.43 7.27
C GLY A 67 12.54 -10.52 6.31
N GLY A 68 13.46 -11.13 5.53
CA GLY A 68 13.16 -12.30 4.70
C GLY A 68 12.37 -12.04 3.41
N PRO A 69 11.91 -13.10 2.73
CA PRO A 69 11.21 -13.03 1.45
C PRO A 69 9.93 -12.20 1.49
N ARG A 70 9.17 -12.29 2.56
CA ARG A 70 7.92 -11.55 2.77
C ARG A 70 8.15 -10.03 2.74
N THR A 71 9.14 -9.54 3.47
CA THR A 71 9.47 -8.10 3.51
C THR A 71 9.90 -7.58 2.15
N TRP A 72 10.70 -8.37 1.43
CA TRP A 72 11.12 -8.05 0.07
C TRP A 72 9.92 -8.02 -0.90
N LEU A 73 9.00 -8.97 -0.80
CA LEU A 73 7.77 -9.02 -1.59
C LEU A 73 6.90 -7.77 -1.38
N TYR A 74 6.72 -7.31 -0.13
CA TYR A 74 6.00 -6.07 0.15
C TYR A 74 6.70 -4.83 -0.44
N GLY A 75 8.03 -4.83 -0.46
CA GLY A 75 8.80 -3.77 -1.14
C GLY A 75 8.49 -3.72 -2.64
N ILE A 76 8.46 -4.88 -3.31
CA ILE A 76 8.08 -5.00 -4.73
C ILE A 76 6.64 -4.55 -4.94
N ALA A 77 5.69 -5.09 -4.18
CA ALA A 77 4.27 -4.76 -4.31
C ALA A 77 4.02 -3.25 -4.17
N ARG A 78 4.66 -2.61 -3.18
CA ARG A 78 4.57 -1.16 -3.02
C ARG A 78 5.13 -0.40 -4.22
N ASN A 79 6.26 -0.83 -4.76
CA ASN A 79 6.88 -0.17 -5.91
C ASN A 79 6.00 -0.27 -7.17
N VAL A 80 5.37 -1.41 -7.40
CA VAL A 80 4.41 -1.63 -8.50
C VAL A 80 3.23 -0.69 -8.35
N ILE A 81 2.57 -0.66 -7.19
CA ILE A 81 1.44 0.21 -6.91
C ILE A 81 1.82 1.69 -7.06
N ALA A 82 2.96 2.11 -6.49
CA ALA A 82 3.44 3.48 -6.62
C ALA A 82 3.77 3.85 -8.08
N GLY A 83 4.24 2.88 -8.86
CA GLY A 83 4.46 3.04 -10.31
C GLY A 83 3.16 3.35 -11.03
N GLU A 84 2.11 2.60 -10.76
CA GLU A 84 0.78 2.81 -11.35
C GLU A 84 0.20 4.17 -10.98
N PHE A 85 0.21 4.56 -9.71
CA PHE A 85 -0.27 5.87 -9.30
C PHE A 85 0.49 7.02 -9.98
N ARG A 86 1.81 6.89 -10.17
CA ARG A 86 2.60 7.89 -10.92
C ARG A 86 2.23 7.91 -12.40
N ARG A 87 1.91 6.75 -13.01
CA ARG A 87 1.46 6.64 -14.40
C ARG A 87 0.12 7.34 -14.57
N SER A 88 -0.88 6.94 -13.80
CA SER A 88 -2.22 7.51 -13.82
C SER A 88 -2.23 9.03 -13.55
N ALA A 89 -1.37 9.51 -12.64
CA ALA A 89 -1.24 10.95 -12.40
C ALA A 89 -0.65 11.71 -13.60
N ARG A 90 0.29 11.10 -14.34
CA ARG A 90 0.84 11.70 -15.57
C ARG A 90 -0.18 11.72 -16.70
N GLU A 91 -0.93 10.64 -16.88
CA GLU A 91 -1.98 10.51 -17.89
C GLU A 91 -3.06 11.58 -17.66
N ARG A 92 -3.58 11.71 -16.44
CA ARG A 92 -4.55 12.77 -16.10
C ARG A 92 -4.01 14.18 -16.35
N ARG A 93 -2.75 14.44 -16.05
CA ARG A 93 -2.13 15.75 -16.35
C ARG A 93 -2.03 15.99 -17.85
N ALA A 94 -1.69 14.98 -18.63
CA ALA A 94 -1.63 15.08 -20.11
C ALA A 94 -3.03 15.32 -20.68
N GLU A 95 -4.04 14.62 -20.21
CA GLU A 95 -5.44 14.81 -20.61
C GLU A 95 -5.93 16.23 -20.27
N HIS A 96 -5.62 16.75 -19.07
CA HIS A 96 -5.95 18.12 -18.70
C HIS A 96 -5.26 19.18 -19.56
N LEU A 97 -4.05 18.92 -20.06
CA LEU A 97 -3.34 19.81 -20.98
C LEU A 97 -3.97 19.80 -22.38
N ILE A 98 -4.47 18.64 -22.83
CA ILE A 98 -5.10 18.46 -24.15
C ILE A 98 -6.55 18.95 -24.12
N ALA A 99 -7.28 18.70 -23.05
CA ALA A 99 -8.71 19.02 -22.92
C ALA A 99 -9.00 20.51 -22.71
N GLY A 100 -7.99 21.37 -22.57
CA GLY A 100 -8.16 22.80 -22.44
C GLY A 100 -9.36 23.18 -21.58
N ARG A 101 -9.22 23.23 -20.25
CA ARG A 101 -10.21 23.81 -19.36
C ARG A 101 -11.63 23.23 -19.46
N ARG A 102 -11.84 22.02 -19.00
CA ARG A 102 -13.17 21.59 -18.57
C ARG A 102 -13.20 21.53 -17.03
N LEU A 103 -14.18 22.25 -16.51
CA LEU A 103 -14.50 22.34 -15.09
C LEU A 103 -14.72 20.94 -14.49
N LEU A 104 -14.30 20.80 -13.24
CA LEU A 104 -14.53 19.65 -12.37
C LEU A 104 -15.94 19.09 -12.56
N ASP A 105 -16.03 17.84 -12.94
CA ASP A 105 -17.29 17.12 -13.01
C ASP A 105 -17.69 16.73 -11.57
N ALA A 106 -18.82 17.26 -11.13
CA ALA A 106 -19.37 17.08 -9.78
C ALA A 106 -19.96 15.66 -9.57
N ASP A 107 -19.76 14.73 -10.50
CA ASP A 107 -20.45 13.43 -10.52
C ASP A 107 -19.75 12.32 -9.71
N ASP A 108 -18.53 12.56 -9.25
CA ASP A 108 -17.83 11.62 -8.35
C ASP A 108 -18.29 11.72 -6.88
N VAL A 109 -19.07 12.73 -6.54
CA VAL A 109 -19.58 12.96 -5.17
C VAL A 109 -20.92 12.24 -4.92
N GLY A 110 -21.67 11.95 -5.99
CA GLY A 110 -23.07 11.47 -5.89
C GLY A 110 -23.26 10.00 -5.52
N ARG A 111 -22.25 9.13 -5.65
CA ARG A 111 -22.42 7.68 -5.46
C ARG A 111 -22.10 7.17 -4.05
N LEU A 112 -21.89 8.03 -3.08
CA LEU A 112 -21.43 7.63 -1.74
C LEU A 112 -22.37 8.05 -0.57
N VAL A 113 -23.61 8.42 -0.82
CA VAL A 113 -24.49 9.04 0.20
C VAL A 113 -25.29 8.06 1.07
N GLU A 114 -25.17 6.74 0.90
CA GLU A 114 -26.13 5.80 1.53
C GLU A 114 -25.57 4.74 2.50
N LYS A 115 -24.57 5.07 3.34
CA LYS A 115 -24.25 4.23 4.54
C LYS A 115 -23.73 5.12 5.68
N ILE A 116 -24.61 5.59 6.55
CA ILE A 116 -24.55 6.91 7.16
C ILE A 116 -23.69 7.09 8.43
N ASP A 117 -23.23 6.12 9.21
CA ASP A 117 -22.43 6.44 10.41
C ASP A 117 -21.05 5.74 10.47
N ALA A 118 -20.98 4.47 10.20
CA ALA A 118 -19.66 3.79 10.09
C ALA A 118 -18.85 4.31 8.88
N THR A 119 -19.54 4.80 7.84
CA THR A 119 -18.94 5.35 6.62
C THR A 119 -18.31 6.72 6.86
N ARG A 120 -18.82 7.54 7.75
CA ARG A 120 -18.27 8.86 8.06
C ARG A 120 -16.90 8.72 8.75
N GLN A 121 -16.81 7.92 9.81
CA GLN A 121 -15.55 7.68 10.52
C GLN A 121 -14.47 7.03 9.62
N VAL A 122 -14.89 6.11 8.75
CA VAL A 122 -13.97 5.49 7.78
C VAL A 122 -13.50 6.50 6.74
N ARG A 123 -14.37 7.41 6.29
CA ARG A 123 -14.00 8.47 5.35
C ARG A 123 -13.03 9.45 6.00
N GLU A 124 -13.35 9.94 7.20
CA GLU A 124 -12.50 10.85 7.97
C GLU A 124 -11.11 10.24 8.21
N LEU A 125 -11.06 8.98 8.63
CA LEU A 125 -9.80 8.25 8.78
C LEU A 125 -9.04 8.12 7.44
N HIS A 126 -9.75 7.88 6.35
CA HIS A 126 -9.15 7.80 5.02
C HIS A 126 -8.57 9.16 4.59
N GLU A 127 -9.31 10.24 4.78
CA GLU A 127 -8.86 11.60 4.50
C GLU A 127 -7.65 11.98 5.35
N ASP A 128 -7.65 11.65 6.63
CA ASP A 128 -6.53 11.85 7.54
C ASP A 128 -5.28 11.07 7.09
N LEU A 129 -5.46 9.82 6.67
CA LEU A 129 -4.37 9.02 6.12
C LEU A 129 -3.82 9.61 4.83
N GLN A 130 -4.68 10.13 3.95
CA GLN A 130 -4.27 10.78 2.70
C GLN A 130 -3.56 12.12 2.93
N ALA A 131 -3.89 12.83 4.01
CA ALA A 131 -3.23 14.06 4.40
C ALA A 131 -1.79 13.85 4.92
N LEU A 132 -1.44 12.63 5.35
CA LEU A 132 -0.08 12.34 5.78
C LEU A 132 0.92 12.43 4.61
N PRO A 133 2.14 12.94 4.86
CA PRO A 133 3.25 12.81 3.91
C PRO A 133 3.43 11.35 3.48
N GLU A 134 3.64 11.11 2.18
CA GLU A 134 3.71 9.75 1.61
C GLU A 134 4.61 8.79 2.39
N GLY A 135 5.79 9.27 2.81
CA GLY A 135 6.74 8.44 3.56
C GLY A 135 6.28 8.09 4.98
N GLU A 136 5.45 8.91 5.62
CA GLU A 136 4.86 8.67 6.94
C GLU A 136 3.70 7.70 6.83
N ARG A 137 2.81 7.92 5.86
CA ARG A 137 1.71 7.03 5.52
C ARG A 137 2.21 5.62 5.17
N ALA A 138 3.22 5.50 4.31
CA ALA A 138 3.78 4.22 3.90
C ALA A 138 4.30 3.38 5.09
N VAL A 139 5.01 3.99 6.04
CA VAL A 139 5.48 3.29 7.24
C VAL A 139 4.31 2.90 8.13
N LEU A 140 3.34 3.78 8.30
CA LEU A 140 2.17 3.52 9.15
C LEU A 140 1.35 2.35 8.61
N GLU A 141 1.07 2.32 7.30
CA GLU A 141 0.32 1.25 6.65
C GLU A 141 1.02 -0.11 6.81
N LEU A 142 2.32 -0.19 6.48
CA LEU A 142 3.08 -1.43 6.61
C LEU A 142 3.09 -1.97 8.03
N VAL A 143 3.17 -1.11 9.05
CA VAL A 143 3.22 -1.53 10.45
C VAL A 143 1.83 -1.80 11.02
N ALA A 144 0.87 -0.88 10.84
CA ALA A 144 -0.43 -0.94 11.50
C ALA A 144 -1.45 -1.81 10.75
N VAL A 145 -1.38 -1.83 9.42
CA VAL A 145 -2.36 -2.55 8.57
C VAL A 145 -1.80 -3.90 8.11
N ASP A 146 -0.54 -3.91 7.67
CA ASP A 146 0.09 -5.12 7.12
C ASP A 146 0.86 -5.93 8.17
N GLY A 147 0.96 -5.42 9.40
CA GLY A 147 1.52 -6.14 10.55
C GLY A 147 3.03 -6.37 10.50
N LEU A 148 3.78 -5.56 9.72
CA LEU A 148 5.23 -5.66 9.69
C LEU A 148 5.86 -5.05 10.95
N ALA A 149 6.95 -5.64 11.43
CA ALA A 149 7.79 -4.97 12.41
C ALA A 149 8.40 -3.69 11.79
N VAL A 150 8.71 -2.68 12.62
CA VAL A 150 9.25 -1.40 12.12
C VAL A 150 10.53 -1.57 11.32
N ALA A 151 11.36 -2.55 11.69
CA ALA A 151 12.59 -2.87 10.97
C ALA A 151 12.31 -3.49 9.59
N GLU A 152 11.28 -4.34 9.48
CA GLU A 152 10.82 -4.92 8.22
C GLU A 152 10.20 -3.85 7.32
N ALA A 153 9.33 -2.97 7.86
CA ALA A 153 8.80 -1.84 7.13
C ALA A 153 9.92 -0.91 6.60
N ALA A 154 10.97 -0.69 7.39
CA ALA A 154 12.14 0.07 6.96
C ALA A 154 12.87 -0.61 5.79
N ALA A 155 13.06 -1.93 5.85
CA ALA A 155 13.68 -2.70 4.77
C ALA A 155 12.82 -2.71 3.49
N ALA A 156 11.50 -2.92 3.62
CA ALA A 156 10.56 -2.86 2.49
C ALA A 156 10.56 -1.48 1.79
N LEU A 157 10.79 -0.41 2.56
CA LEU A 157 10.86 0.96 2.06
C LEU A 157 12.27 1.41 1.65
N SER A 158 13.28 0.54 1.80
CA SER A 158 14.70 0.87 1.57
C SER A 158 15.17 2.11 2.36
N ILE A 159 14.71 2.27 3.60
CA ILE A 159 15.10 3.36 4.51
C ILE A 159 15.76 2.81 5.79
N ARG A 160 16.43 3.68 6.54
CA ARG A 160 17.03 3.28 7.83
C ARG A 160 15.93 3.02 8.88
N PRO A 161 16.10 2.03 9.79
CA PRO A 161 15.12 1.76 10.85
C PRO A 161 14.83 2.97 11.76
N VAL A 162 15.81 3.83 11.98
CA VAL A 162 15.61 5.08 12.73
C VAL A 162 14.65 6.01 11.98
N THR A 163 14.82 6.14 10.66
CA THR A 163 13.92 6.95 9.81
C THR A 163 12.48 6.41 9.86
N ALA A 164 12.32 5.07 9.81
CA ALA A 164 11.00 4.46 9.93
C ALA A 164 10.35 4.74 11.28
N ARG A 165 11.10 4.65 12.40
CA ARG A 165 10.59 5.00 13.74
C ARG A 165 10.12 6.44 13.83
N VAL A 166 10.92 7.38 13.30
CA VAL A 166 10.56 8.82 13.30
C VAL A 166 9.30 9.06 12.47
N ARG A 167 9.23 8.48 11.26
CA ARG A 167 8.05 8.60 10.39
C ARG A 167 6.79 8.01 11.04
N LEU A 168 6.89 6.82 11.63
CA LEU A 168 5.79 6.18 12.35
C LEU A 168 5.31 7.04 13.53
N HIS A 169 6.25 7.60 14.29
CA HIS A 169 5.92 8.49 15.40
C HIS A 169 5.16 9.74 14.93
N ARG A 170 5.63 10.38 13.87
CA ARG A 170 4.98 11.57 13.28
C ARG A 170 3.59 11.25 12.76
N ALA A 171 3.45 10.15 12.00
CA ALA A 171 2.16 9.71 11.49
C ALA A 171 1.15 9.47 12.62
N ARG A 172 1.55 8.74 13.67
CA ARG A 172 0.70 8.48 14.84
C ARG A 172 0.36 9.75 15.62
N ARG A 173 1.24 10.73 15.66
CA ARG A 173 0.98 12.01 16.30
C ARG A 173 -0.04 12.83 15.49
N ALA A 174 0.11 12.89 14.18
CA ALA A 174 -0.81 13.60 13.30
C ALA A 174 -2.23 13.04 13.44
N LEU A 175 -2.42 11.73 13.32
CA LEU A 175 -3.75 11.09 13.45
C LEU A 175 -4.38 11.32 14.83
N ARG A 176 -3.58 11.33 15.91
CA ARG A 176 -4.11 11.62 17.25
C ARG A 176 -4.57 13.07 17.41
N SER A 177 -3.88 14.02 16.79
CA SER A 177 -4.30 15.42 16.83
C SER A 177 -5.62 15.65 16.09
N THR A 178 -5.84 14.98 14.98
CA THR A 178 -7.09 15.05 14.21
C THR A 178 -8.25 14.41 14.98
N SER A 179 -8.08 13.21 15.51
CA SER A 179 -9.12 12.56 16.33
C SER A 179 -9.48 13.35 17.58
N PHE A 180 -8.52 14.05 18.18
CA PHE A 180 -8.77 14.92 19.33
C PHE A 180 -9.50 16.21 18.96
N GLN A 181 -9.21 16.78 17.79
CA GLN A 181 -9.91 17.95 17.24
C GLN A 181 -11.39 17.63 16.98
N LEU A 182 -11.66 16.47 16.35
CA LEU A 182 -13.03 16.01 16.07
C LEU A 182 -13.85 15.77 17.36
N ALA A 183 -13.22 15.23 18.40
CA ALA A 183 -13.88 15.03 19.69
C ALA A 183 -14.31 16.35 20.33
N ILE A 184 -13.49 17.40 20.26
CA ILE A 184 -13.82 18.74 20.78
C ILE A 184 -14.95 19.38 19.98
N GLU A 185 -14.94 19.28 18.65
CA GLU A 185 -15.99 19.87 17.79
C GLU A 185 -17.35 19.21 18.03
N THR A 186 -17.37 17.91 18.29
CA THR A 186 -18.60 17.16 18.60
C THR A 186 -19.18 17.56 19.98
N GLU A 187 -18.31 17.83 20.95
CA GLU A 187 -18.72 18.21 22.32
C GLU A 187 -19.20 19.66 22.39
N VAL A 188 -18.74 20.56 21.53
CA VAL A 188 -19.16 21.97 21.46
C VAL A 188 -20.50 22.15 20.73
N MET A 189 -20.87 21.19 19.86
CA MET A 189 -22.16 21.24 19.14
C MET A 189 -23.30 20.48 19.83
N SER A 190 -23.09 19.88 20.98
CA SER A 190 -24.08 19.17 21.80
C SER A 190 -24.50 19.97 22.99
#